data_15fe3341aba3c926c621296fbf17549e
#
_entry.id   15fe3341aba3c926c621296fbf17549e
#
_cell.length_a   1.000
_cell.length_b   1.000
_cell.length_c   1.000
_cell.angle_alpha   90.00
_cell.angle_beta   90.00
_cell.angle_gamma   90.00
#
_symmetry.space_group_name_H-M   'P 1'
#
loop_
_entity.id
_entity.type
_entity.pdbx_description
1 polymer ?
#
loop_
_entity_poly.entity_id
_entity_poly.type
_entity_poly.pdbx_seq_one_letter_code
_entity_poly.pdbx_strand_id
1 'polypeptide(L)'
;MNNMSKYDCGYHGGDGNIGFYTLDGFAIVDVDNEEDFQLAEVVARSLSSEQYAPQYYGEEHSEVDVPSILAKDGVMNNNLHDANKEIVSVNDIRASFDSSTSWSHRVVNTENNSATIIHQQPGQGNRRHYHPDWNEWWFIIDGEWIWEIAGEKKLIKKDDIVFIQKGMVHRIEATGDKPAIRLAVSREDVAHVYPDGDMENVEK
;
A
#
# COMPACT_ATOMS: atom_id res chain seq x y z
N MET A 1 15.59 16.77 -47.98
CA MET A 1 16.51 17.89 -47.77
C MET A 1 16.03 18.62 -46.53
N ASN A 2 16.86 18.66 -45.52
CA ASN A 2 16.52 19.36 -44.28
C ASN A 2 16.42 20.88 -44.54
N ASN A 3 15.35 21.49 -44.11
CA ASN A 3 15.09 22.91 -44.24
C ASN A 3 15.96 23.79 -43.28
N MET A 4 17.13 23.30 -42.88
CA MET A 4 18.01 23.99 -41.94
C MET A 4 18.39 25.42 -42.42
N SER A 5 18.54 25.61 -43.75
CA SER A 5 18.89 26.90 -44.34
C SER A 5 17.77 27.95 -44.28
N LYS A 6 16.52 27.50 -44.08
CA LYS A 6 15.37 28.41 -44.01
C LYS A 6 15.14 28.97 -42.60
N TYR A 7 15.51 28.20 -41.56
CA TYR A 7 15.19 28.51 -40.17
C TYR A 7 16.41 28.66 -39.26
N ASP A 8 17.62 28.45 -39.80
CA ASP A 8 18.89 28.46 -39.06
C ASP A 8 18.94 27.53 -37.83
N CYS A 9 18.15 26.46 -37.90
CA CYS A 9 18.10 25.43 -36.88
C CYS A 9 17.65 24.07 -37.48
N GLY A 10 17.88 22.98 -36.77
CA GLY A 10 17.38 21.65 -37.13
C GLY A 10 15.85 21.61 -36.99
N TYR A 11 15.17 21.23 -38.07
CA TYR A 11 13.73 21.23 -38.13
C TYR A 11 13.22 19.95 -38.79
N HIS A 12 12.38 19.22 -38.09
CA HIS A 12 11.75 17.99 -38.55
C HIS A 12 10.24 18.19 -38.80
N GLY A 13 9.88 18.96 -39.80
CA GLY A 13 8.48 19.25 -40.09
C GLY A 13 8.23 19.80 -41.49
N GLY A 14 6.99 19.94 -41.87
CA GLY A 14 6.57 20.54 -43.11
C GLY A 14 6.62 22.06 -43.13
N ASP A 15 6.08 22.72 -44.11
CA ASP A 15 6.03 24.19 -44.30
C ASP A 15 5.00 24.90 -43.39
N GLY A 16 4.61 24.25 -42.27
CA GLY A 16 3.62 24.79 -41.33
C GLY A 16 4.19 25.80 -40.33
N ASN A 17 3.35 26.30 -39.46
CA ASN A 17 3.74 27.14 -38.34
C ASN A 17 4.57 26.33 -37.33
N ILE A 18 5.71 26.89 -36.91
CA ILE A 18 6.55 26.26 -35.90
C ILE A 18 5.96 26.58 -34.54
N GLY A 19 5.54 25.55 -33.82
CA GLY A 19 5.19 25.61 -32.42
C GLY A 19 6.37 25.17 -31.56
N PHE A 20 6.58 25.84 -30.44
CA PHE A 20 7.53 25.40 -29.41
C PHE A 20 6.78 24.74 -28.28
N TYR A 21 7.21 23.56 -27.90
CA TYR A 21 6.72 22.86 -26.72
C TYR A 21 7.88 22.69 -25.74
N THR A 22 7.71 23.19 -24.53
CA THR A 22 8.72 23.04 -23.49
C THR A 22 8.52 21.66 -22.84
N LEU A 23 9.58 20.85 -22.88
CA LEU A 23 9.65 19.59 -22.15
C LEU A 23 10.47 19.81 -20.90
N ASP A 24 9.97 19.42 -19.76
CA ASP A 24 10.66 19.55 -18.47
C ASP A 24 11.10 18.19 -17.92
N GLY A 25 12.19 18.22 -17.17
CA GLY A 25 12.71 17.05 -16.46
C GLY A 25 13.13 15.92 -17.39
N PHE A 26 12.68 14.71 -17.09
CA PHE A 26 13.07 13.49 -17.82
C PHE A 26 12.37 13.32 -19.18
N ALA A 27 11.39 14.17 -19.51
CA ALA A 27 10.73 14.14 -20.81
C ALA A 27 11.65 14.58 -21.98
N ILE A 28 12.86 15.06 -21.67
CA ILE A 28 13.86 15.47 -22.66
C ILE A 28 14.80 14.34 -23.11
N VAL A 29 14.67 13.13 -22.54
CA VAL A 29 15.51 11.99 -22.94
C VAL A 29 15.10 11.54 -24.33
N ASP A 30 15.97 11.78 -25.31
CA ASP A 30 15.85 11.33 -26.69
C ASP A 30 16.67 10.04 -26.86
N VAL A 31 16.17 9.08 -27.62
CA VAL A 31 16.78 7.75 -27.77
C VAL A 31 17.15 7.53 -29.23
N ASP A 32 18.37 7.85 -29.57
CA ASP A 32 18.91 7.71 -30.92
C ASP A 32 19.87 6.49 -31.07
N ASN A 33 20.38 6.00 -29.97
CA ASN A 33 21.36 4.91 -29.95
C ASN A 33 21.22 4.02 -28.69
N GLU A 34 22.05 2.99 -28.59
CA GLU A 34 22.02 2.04 -27.47
C GLU A 34 22.37 2.68 -26.13
N GLU A 35 23.27 3.65 -26.10
CA GLU A 35 23.66 4.36 -24.87
C GLU A 35 22.51 5.21 -24.35
N ASP A 36 21.79 5.89 -25.23
CA ASP A 36 20.59 6.67 -24.89
C ASP A 36 19.47 5.74 -24.37
N PHE A 37 19.33 4.55 -24.98
CA PHE A 37 18.39 3.55 -24.51
C PHE A 37 18.70 3.10 -23.09
N GLN A 38 19.96 2.81 -22.78
CA GLN A 38 20.40 2.45 -21.42
C GLN A 38 20.17 3.60 -20.43
N LEU A 39 20.39 4.84 -20.82
CA LEU A 39 20.08 6.01 -20.00
C LEU A 39 18.57 6.12 -19.76
N ALA A 40 17.75 5.96 -20.81
CA ALA A 40 16.29 5.97 -20.69
C ALA A 40 15.77 4.87 -19.76
N GLU A 41 16.37 3.66 -19.81
CA GLU A 41 16.04 2.58 -18.86
C GLU A 41 16.36 2.95 -17.40
N VAL A 42 17.51 3.55 -17.13
CA VAL A 42 17.90 4.00 -15.79
C VAL A 42 16.94 5.08 -15.29
N VAL A 43 16.61 6.04 -16.14
CA VAL A 43 15.64 7.10 -15.82
C VAL A 43 14.27 6.49 -15.56
N ALA A 44 13.77 5.60 -16.41
CA ALA A 44 12.48 4.93 -16.24
C ALA A 44 12.42 4.13 -14.94
N ARG A 45 13.51 3.43 -14.58
CA ARG A 45 13.61 2.70 -13.31
C ARG A 45 13.62 3.63 -12.10
N SER A 46 14.29 4.78 -12.18
CA SER A 46 14.29 5.76 -11.09
C SER A 46 12.92 6.41 -10.90
N LEU A 47 12.21 6.71 -11.99
CA LEU A 47 10.86 7.25 -11.95
C LEU A 47 9.84 6.21 -11.45
N SER A 48 10.00 4.95 -11.84
CA SER A 48 9.12 3.87 -11.35
C SER A 48 9.30 3.58 -9.86
N SER A 49 10.42 3.99 -9.25
CA SER A 49 10.60 3.92 -7.80
C SER A 49 9.97 5.09 -7.04
N GLU A 50 9.69 6.21 -7.71
CA GLU A 50 9.14 7.43 -7.10
C GLU A 50 7.66 7.69 -7.47
N GLN A 51 7.21 7.22 -8.64
CA GLN A 51 5.82 7.33 -9.06
C GLN A 51 5.13 5.97 -8.98
N TYR A 52 4.56 5.70 -7.85
CA TYR A 52 3.51 4.72 -7.75
C TYR A 52 2.28 5.26 -8.49
N ALA A 53 2.21 5.02 -9.80
CA ALA A 53 0.93 5.11 -10.47
C ALA A 53 0.05 4.02 -9.87
N PRO A 54 -1.12 4.34 -9.31
CA PRO A 54 -2.06 3.32 -8.87
C PRO A 54 -2.34 2.42 -10.06
N GLN A 55 -1.98 1.15 -9.96
CA GLN A 55 -2.40 0.19 -10.97
C GLN A 55 -3.90 0.06 -10.82
N TYR A 56 -4.64 0.30 -11.89
CA TYR A 56 -6.07 0.07 -11.92
C TYR A 56 -6.33 -1.43 -11.81
N TYR A 57 -6.61 -1.87 -10.61
CA TYR A 57 -7.25 -3.16 -10.38
C TYR A 57 -8.73 -2.98 -10.62
N GLY A 58 -9.37 -3.93 -11.29
CA GLY A 58 -10.79 -3.83 -11.59
C GLY A 58 -11.58 -3.45 -10.35
N GLU A 59 -12.44 -2.46 -10.45
CA GLU A 59 -13.16 -1.81 -9.34
C GLU A 59 -13.92 -2.79 -8.44
N GLU A 60 -14.24 -3.99 -8.95
CA GLU A 60 -15.03 -5.02 -8.26
C GLU A 60 -14.26 -5.80 -7.19
N HIS A 61 -12.90 -5.76 -7.19
CA HIS A 61 -12.10 -6.65 -6.34
C HIS A 61 -10.94 -5.97 -5.61
N SER A 62 -10.85 -4.64 -5.61
CA SER A 62 -9.79 -3.93 -4.91
C SER A 62 -10.29 -2.77 -4.07
N GLU A 63 -9.69 -2.57 -2.91
CA GLU A 63 -9.93 -1.46 -2.01
C GLU A 63 -8.59 -0.88 -1.56
N VAL A 64 -8.50 0.44 -1.43
CA VAL A 64 -7.28 1.13 -0.98
C VAL A 64 -7.47 1.90 0.33
N ASP A 65 -8.70 2.16 0.72
CA ASP A 65 -9.00 2.89 1.96
C ASP A 65 -9.00 1.92 3.16
N VAL A 66 -7.85 1.81 3.82
CA VAL A 66 -7.67 0.96 5.01
C VAL A 66 -8.67 1.26 6.13
N PRO A 67 -9.00 2.51 6.48
CA PRO A 67 -10.06 2.79 7.43
C PRO A 67 -11.42 2.19 7.05
N SER A 68 -11.83 2.32 5.79
CA SER A 68 -13.08 1.72 5.30
C SER A 68 -13.05 0.20 5.32
N ILE A 69 -11.92 -0.41 4.94
CA ILE A 69 -11.72 -1.86 4.99
C ILE A 69 -11.89 -2.36 6.43
N LEU A 70 -11.22 -1.75 7.38
CA LEU A 70 -11.30 -2.13 8.79
C LEU A 70 -12.70 -1.89 9.36
N ALA A 71 -13.39 -0.81 8.96
CA ALA A 71 -14.76 -0.53 9.40
C ALA A 71 -15.75 -1.58 8.90
N LYS A 72 -15.61 -2.08 7.66
CA LYS A 72 -16.43 -3.20 7.14
C LYS A 72 -16.22 -4.49 7.95
N ASP A 73 -15.01 -4.70 8.49
CA ASP A 73 -14.69 -5.83 9.35
C ASP A 73 -15.10 -5.59 10.83
N GLY A 74 -15.87 -4.53 11.12
CA GLY A 74 -16.40 -4.22 12.45
C GLY A 74 -15.38 -3.59 13.39
N VAL A 75 -14.27 -3.06 12.88
CA VAL A 75 -13.23 -2.41 13.66
C VAL A 75 -13.56 -0.92 13.83
N MET A 76 -13.63 -0.43 15.06
CA MET A 76 -13.77 1.01 15.35
C MET A 76 -12.47 1.73 15.02
N ASN A 77 -12.53 2.74 14.16
CA ASN A 77 -11.36 3.54 13.78
C ASN A 77 -11.26 4.83 14.59
N ASN A 78 -10.07 5.19 14.99
CA ASN A 78 -9.79 6.50 15.55
C ASN A 78 -9.38 7.49 14.45
N ASN A 79 -9.68 8.78 14.68
CA ASN A 79 -9.37 9.83 13.72
C ASN A 79 -7.85 9.98 13.49
N LEU A 80 -7.45 10.31 12.27
CA LEU A 80 -6.07 10.56 11.85
C LEU A 80 -5.42 11.78 12.55
N HIS A 81 -6.20 12.61 13.25
CA HIS A 81 -5.71 13.81 13.94
C HIS A 81 -4.68 13.55 15.06
N ASP A 82 -4.61 12.32 15.53
CA ASP A 82 -3.70 11.91 16.59
C ASP A 82 -2.42 11.19 16.10
N ALA A 83 -2.25 11.04 14.80
CA ALA A 83 -1.06 10.44 14.21
C ALA A 83 0.17 11.39 14.30
N ASN A 84 1.36 10.81 14.13
CA ASN A 84 2.66 11.51 14.04
C ASN A 84 3.07 12.25 15.33
N LYS A 85 2.66 11.79 16.50
CA LYS A 85 3.21 12.26 17.77
C LYS A 85 4.64 11.73 17.93
N GLU A 86 5.55 12.52 18.50
CA GLU A 86 6.95 12.13 18.75
C GLU A 86 7.06 10.84 19.58
N ILE A 87 6.19 10.69 20.57
CA ILE A 87 6.15 9.53 21.45
C ILE A 87 4.70 9.11 21.64
N VAL A 88 4.43 7.82 21.44
CA VAL A 88 3.12 7.21 21.65
C VAL A 88 3.27 6.00 22.55
N SER A 89 2.47 5.93 23.62
CA SER A 89 2.41 4.77 24.50
C SER A 89 1.32 3.81 24.03
N VAL A 90 1.70 2.58 23.73
CA VAL A 90 0.73 1.52 23.40
C VAL A 90 -0.25 1.26 24.55
N ASN A 91 0.23 1.36 25.80
CA ASN A 91 -0.63 1.17 26.96
C ASN A 91 -1.68 2.26 27.11
N ASP A 92 -1.32 3.52 26.82
CA ASP A 92 -2.26 4.64 26.87
C ASP A 92 -3.32 4.52 25.77
N ILE A 93 -2.91 4.09 24.57
CA ILE A 93 -3.86 3.78 23.49
C ILE A 93 -4.82 2.67 23.92
N ARG A 94 -4.31 1.57 24.46
CA ARG A 94 -5.16 0.46 24.96
C ARG A 94 -6.16 0.92 26.01
N ALA A 95 -5.75 1.82 26.90
CA ALA A 95 -6.61 2.36 27.96
C ALA A 95 -7.68 3.33 27.45
N SER A 96 -7.52 3.90 26.25
CA SER A 96 -8.48 4.84 25.65
C SER A 96 -9.64 4.16 24.92
N PHE A 97 -9.59 2.84 24.71
CA PHE A 97 -10.62 2.07 24.03
C PHE A 97 -11.28 1.03 24.95
N ASP A 98 -12.50 0.65 24.60
CA ASP A 98 -13.15 -0.48 25.22
C ASP A 98 -12.48 -1.79 24.80
N SER A 99 -11.95 -2.54 25.75
CA SER A 99 -11.27 -3.81 25.51
C SER A 99 -12.21 -4.94 25.01
N SER A 100 -13.52 -4.76 25.09
CA SER A 100 -14.51 -5.70 24.58
C SER A 100 -14.83 -5.52 23.10
N THR A 101 -14.30 -4.46 22.47
CA THR A 101 -14.50 -4.15 21.05
C THR A 101 -13.20 -4.27 20.26
N SER A 102 -13.31 -4.52 18.96
CA SER A 102 -12.19 -4.38 18.05
C SER A 102 -12.02 -2.92 17.65
N TRP A 103 -10.76 -2.47 17.64
CA TRP A 103 -10.43 -1.08 17.32
C TRP A 103 -9.10 -0.98 16.58
N SER A 104 -8.91 0.12 15.88
CA SER A 104 -7.63 0.50 15.28
C SER A 104 -7.28 1.93 15.64
N HIS A 105 -5.98 2.20 15.74
CA HIS A 105 -5.44 3.53 16.01
C HIS A 105 -4.24 3.78 15.12
N ARG A 106 -4.34 4.78 14.23
CA ARG A 106 -3.25 5.20 13.36
C ARG A 106 -2.23 5.99 14.16
N VAL A 107 -1.00 5.50 14.28
CA VAL A 107 0.09 6.15 15.02
C VAL A 107 1.07 6.90 14.10
N VAL A 108 1.26 6.44 12.89
CA VAL A 108 2.06 7.12 11.86
C VAL A 108 1.24 7.24 10.59
N ASN A 109 1.27 8.43 9.98
CA ASN A 109 0.61 8.70 8.70
C ASN A 109 1.42 9.74 7.93
N THR A 110 2.20 9.27 6.97
CA THR A 110 3.05 10.09 6.11
C THR A 110 2.90 9.65 4.66
N GLU A 111 3.41 10.42 3.73
CA GLU A 111 3.41 10.10 2.31
C GLU A 111 4.13 8.80 1.96
N ASN A 112 5.07 8.36 2.80
CA ASN A 112 5.92 7.20 2.54
C ASN A 112 5.53 5.94 3.33
N ASN A 113 4.92 6.12 4.51
CA ASN A 113 4.51 4.98 5.32
C ASN A 113 3.37 5.34 6.27
N SER A 114 2.65 4.31 6.68
CA SER A 114 1.65 4.37 7.72
C SER A 114 1.87 3.25 8.72
N ALA A 115 1.53 3.51 9.98
CA ALA A 115 1.54 2.49 11.01
C ALA A 115 0.26 2.56 11.83
N THR A 116 -0.39 1.41 11.99
CA THR A 116 -1.68 1.29 12.68
C THR A 116 -1.59 0.19 13.73
N ILE A 117 -1.95 0.52 14.95
CA ILE A 117 -2.19 -0.46 16.00
C ILE A 117 -3.60 -0.99 15.83
N ILE A 118 -3.74 -2.30 15.74
CA ILE A 118 -5.02 -2.99 15.50
C ILE A 118 -5.24 -3.98 16.62
N HIS A 119 -6.35 -3.84 17.32
CA HIS A 119 -6.83 -4.75 18.35
C HIS A 119 -8.04 -5.50 17.81
N GLN A 120 -8.02 -6.82 17.89
CA GLN A 120 -9.12 -7.66 17.42
C GLN A 120 -9.50 -8.71 18.46
N GLN A 121 -10.81 -8.96 18.54
CA GLN A 121 -11.37 -10.02 19.36
C GLN A 121 -11.05 -11.38 18.74
N PRO A 122 -11.02 -12.48 19.55
CA PRO A 122 -10.86 -13.84 19.02
C PRO A 122 -11.86 -14.14 17.89
N GLY A 123 -11.37 -14.77 16.83
CA GLY A 123 -12.14 -15.10 15.62
C GLY A 123 -12.29 -13.96 14.62
N GLN A 124 -11.82 -12.75 14.95
CA GLN A 124 -11.84 -11.63 14.03
C GLN A 124 -10.48 -11.46 13.35
N GLY A 125 -10.50 -10.91 12.15
CA GLY A 125 -9.30 -10.75 11.35
C GLY A 125 -9.59 -10.01 10.06
N ASN A 126 -8.70 -10.13 9.10
CA ASN A 126 -8.84 -9.55 7.78
C ASN A 126 -9.36 -10.60 6.79
N ARG A 127 -10.04 -10.14 5.74
CA ARG A 127 -10.38 -10.96 4.59
C ARG A 127 -9.12 -11.47 3.88
N ARG A 128 -9.24 -12.57 3.16
CA ARG A 128 -8.16 -13.11 2.33
C ARG A 128 -7.88 -12.15 1.17
N HIS A 129 -6.65 -11.65 1.10
CA HIS A 129 -6.25 -10.64 0.12
C HIS A 129 -4.75 -10.72 -0.21
N TYR A 130 -4.31 -9.90 -1.16
CA TYR A 130 -2.89 -9.65 -1.43
C TYR A 130 -2.68 -8.19 -1.84
N HIS A 131 -1.42 -7.75 -1.72
CA HIS A 131 -0.97 -6.45 -2.20
C HIS A 131 -0.11 -6.66 -3.44
N PRO A 132 -0.50 -6.19 -4.62
CA PRO A 132 0.20 -6.52 -5.86
C PRO A 132 1.57 -5.88 -5.96
N ASP A 133 1.76 -4.74 -5.32
CA ASP A 133 2.92 -3.87 -5.51
C ASP A 133 3.63 -3.47 -4.21
N TRP A 134 3.20 -3.97 -3.06
CA TRP A 134 3.76 -3.59 -1.76
C TRP A 134 4.08 -4.81 -0.89
N ASN A 135 5.25 -4.76 -0.22
CA ASN A 135 5.60 -5.69 0.85
C ASN A 135 5.07 -5.13 2.17
N GLU A 136 4.37 -5.94 2.91
CA GLU A 136 3.79 -5.54 4.19
C GLU A 136 4.45 -6.29 5.33
N TRP A 137 4.50 -5.68 6.51
CA TRP A 137 5.00 -6.37 7.68
C TRP A 137 4.29 -5.92 8.94
N TRP A 138 4.31 -6.78 9.94
CA TRP A 138 3.64 -6.56 11.22
C TRP A 138 4.55 -6.96 12.37
N PHE A 139 4.38 -6.26 13.49
CA PHE A 139 4.91 -6.66 14.78
C PHE A 139 3.75 -7.05 15.70
N ILE A 140 3.83 -8.23 16.32
CA ILE A 140 2.81 -8.74 17.22
C ILE A 140 3.07 -8.22 18.62
N ILE A 141 2.22 -7.30 19.06
CA ILE A 141 2.36 -6.65 20.37
C ILE A 141 1.82 -7.55 21.47
N ASP A 142 0.70 -8.26 21.22
CA ASP A 142 0.08 -9.13 22.23
C ASP A 142 -0.84 -10.17 21.57
N GLY A 143 -1.11 -11.26 22.29
CA GLY A 143 -2.03 -12.31 21.87
C GLY A 143 -1.46 -13.30 20.88
N GLU A 144 -2.35 -14.10 20.30
CA GLU A 144 -2.04 -15.15 19.32
C GLU A 144 -2.86 -14.96 18.05
N TRP A 145 -2.27 -15.32 16.91
CA TRP A 145 -2.86 -15.15 15.60
C TRP A 145 -2.66 -16.39 14.75
N ILE A 146 -3.64 -16.73 13.93
CA ILE A 146 -3.47 -17.66 12.81
C ILE A 146 -3.30 -16.83 11.56
N TRP A 147 -2.19 -17.02 10.86
CA TRP A 147 -1.93 -16.42 9.56
C TRP A 147 -1.92 -17.51 8.51
N GLU A 148 -2.76 -17.35 7.52
CA GLU A 148 -2.70 -18.14 6.30
C GLU A 148 -1.86 -17.37 5.27
N ILE A 149 -0.74 -17.95 4.87
CA ILE A 149 0.21 -17.36 3.91
C ILE A 149 0.41 -18.38 2.80
N ALA A 150 0.06 -18.02 1.56
CA ALA A 150 0.11 -18.91 0.41
C ALA A 150 -0.59 -20.27 0.65
N GLY A 151 -1.69 -20.26 1.41
CA GLY A 151 -2.46 -21.46 1.77
C GLY A 151 -1.96 -22.24 3.00
N GLU A 152 -0.82 -21.86 3.56
CA GLU A 152 -0.29 -22.49 4.79
C GLU A 152 -0.70 -21.69 6.03
N LYS A 153 -1.26 -22.37 7.05
CA LYS A 153 -1.60 -21.77 8.34
C LYS A 153 -0.40 -21.80 9.28
N LYS A 154 -0.10 -20.64 9.85
CA LYS A 154 1.00 -20.44 10.81
C LYS A 154 0.48 -19.81 12.09
N LEU A 155 0.84 -20.37 13.22
CA LEU A 155 0.57 -19.76 14.52
C LEU A 155 1.63 -18.70 14.80
N ILE A 156 1.21 -17.47 14.99
CA ILE A 156 2.04 -16.30 15.26
C ILE A 156 1.71 -15.80 16.67
N LYS A 157 2.72 -15.39 17.42
CA LYS A 157 2.59 -15.02 18.83
C LYS A 157 3.20 -13.67 19.11
N LYS A 158 2.97 -13.18 20.30
CA LYS A 158 3.62 -12.00 20.85
C LYS A 158 5.14 -12.02 20.58
N ASP A 159 5.66 -10.85 20.21
CA ASP A 159 7.05 -10.56 19.86
C ASP A 159 7.52 -11.12 18.50
N ASP A 160 6.64 -11.78 17.73
CA ASP A 160 6.95 -12.18 16.37
C ASP A 160 6.86 -10.98 15.40
N ILE A 161 7.70 -11.00 14.37
CA ILE A 161 7.59 -10.13 13.19
C ILE A 161 7.18 -10.99 12.01
N VAL A 162 6.13 -10.56 11.32
CA VAL A 162 5.64 -11.23 10.11
C VAL A 162 5.89 -10.34 8.90
N PHE A 163 6.43 -10.92 7.85
CA PHE A 163 6.66 -10.26 6.57
C PHE A 163 5.91 -10.98 5.47
N ILE A 164 5.20 -10.23 4.65
CA ILE A 164 4.48 -10.73 3.47
C ILE A 164 5.00 -10.03 2.23
N GLN A 165 5.51 -10.82 1.31
CA GLN A 165 5.95 -10.32 0.02
C GLN A 165 4.75 -9.91 -0.83
N LYS A 166 4.94 -8.84 -1.62
CA LYS A 166 3.95 -8.40 -2.61
C LYS A 166 3.47 -9.56 -3.49
N GLY A 167 2.20 -9.56 -3.84
CA GLY A 167 1.55 -10.60 -4.62
C GLY A 167 1.19 -11.87 -3.84
N MET A 168 1.62 -11.97 -2.57
CA MET A 168 1.36 -13.17 -1.76
C MET A 168 0.00 -13.07 -1.06
N VAL A 169 -0.87 -14.00 -1.40
CA VAL A 169 -2.21 -14.10 -0.79
C VAL A 169 -2.08 -14.49 0.67
N HIS A 170 -2.74 -13.74 1.53
CA HIS A 170 -2.73 -13.98 2.97
C HIS A 170 -4.06 -13.62 3.65
N ARG A 171 -4.24 -14.16 4.84
CA ARG A 171 -5.36 -13.89 5.75
C ARG A 171 -4.84 -13.90 7.18
N ILE A 172 -5.42 -13.05 8.02
CA ILE A 172 -5.06 -12.91 9.43
C ILE A 172 -6.31 -13.12 10.27
N GLU A 173 -6.19 -13.88 11.36
CA GLU A 173 -7.27 -14.10 12.31
C GLU A 173 -6.71 -14.15 13.74
N ALA A 174 -7.25 -13.34 14.65
CA ALA A 174 -6.94 -13.43 16.08
C ALA A 174 -7.49 -14.74 16.62
N THR A 175 -6.69 -15.45 17.41
CA THR A 175 -7.04 -16.77 17.97
C THR A 175 -6.88 -16.79 19.49
N GLY A 176 -7.21 -17.94 20.11
CA GLY A 176 -7.17 -18.06 21.54
C GLY A 176 -8.44 -17.54 22.23
N ASP A 177 -8.35 -17.23 23.52
CA ASP A 177 -9.45 -16.80 24.38
C ASP A 177 -9.39 -15.32 24.78
N LYS A 178 -8.38 -14.60 24.30
CA LYS A 178 -8.14 -13.18 24.61
C LYS A 178 -7.95 -12.38 23.33
N PRO A 179 -8.29 -11.09 23.37
CA PRO A 179 -7.99 -10.18 22.26
C PRO A 179 -6.50 -10.15 21.94
N ALA A 180 -6.17 -9.91 20.69
CA ALA A 180 -4.82 -9.83 20.19
C ALA A 180 -4.53 -8.46 19.56
N ILE A 181 -3.29 -8.01 19.64
CA ILE A 181 -2.85 -6.69 19.18
C ILE A 181 -1.65 -6.82 18.27
N ARG A 182 -1.71 -6.17 17.10
CA ARG A 182 -0.61 -6.05 16.17
C ARG A 182 -0.35 -4.62 15.75
N LEU A 183 0.87 -4.31 15.38
CA LEU A 183 1.24 -3.10 14.64
C LEU A 183 1.35 -3.48 13.16
N ALA A 184 0.50 -2.89 12.33
CA ALA A 184 0.56 -3.02 10.88
C ALA A 184 1.34 -1.85 10.30
N VAL A 185 2.31 -2.13 9.42
CA VAL A 185 3.12 -1.10 8.76
C VAL A 185 3.04 -1.29 7.25
N SER A 186 2.56 -0.25 6.57
CA SER A 186 2.42 -0.23 5.12
C SER A 186 2.49 1.21 4.59
N ARG A 187 2.15 1.44 3.33
CA ARG A 187 1.79 2.77 2.82
C ARG A 187 0.31 3.07 3.10
N GLU A 188 -0.06 4.34 2.96
CA GLU A 188 -1.45 4.77 3.14
C GLU A 188 -2.38 4.23 2.05
N ASP A 189 -1.89 4.18 0.82
CA ASP A 189 -2.64 3.89 -0.40
C ASP A 189 -2.42 2.46 -0.95
N VAL A 190 -2.14 1.49 -0.08
CA VAL A 190 -1.88 0.11 -0.53
C VAL A 190 -3.16 -0.58 -0.97
N ALA A 191 -3.19 -1.01 -2.23
CA ALA A 191 -4.31 -1.76 -2.77
C ALA A 191 -4.45 -3.13 -2.09
N HIS A 192 -5.67 -3.44 -1.67
CA HIS A 192 -6.08 -4.77 -1.20
C HIS A 192 -6.87 -5.44 -2.30
N VAL A 193 -6.35 -6.50 -2.89
CA VAL A 193 -7.02 -7.26 -3.94
C VAL A 193 -7.55 -8.55 -3.35
N TYR A 194 -8.84 -8.80 -3.53
CA TYR A 194 -9.56 -9.95 -2.98
C TYR A 194 -9.72 -11.03 -4.06
N PRO A 195 -8.92 -12.11 -4.03
CA PRO A 195 -8.96 -13.14 -5.07
C PRO A 195 -10.28 -13.91 -5.09
N ASP A 196 -10.98 -13.95 -3.98
CA ASP A 196 -12.25 -14.68 -3.83
C ASP A 196 -13.48 -13.80 -4.15
N GLY A 197 -13.28 -12.57 -4.61
CA GLY A 197 -14.31 -11.58 -4.88
C GLY A 197 -14.84 -10.90 -3.63
N ASP A 198 -15.83 -10.01 -3.78
CA ASP A 198 -16.54 -9.42 -2.65
C ASP A 198 -17.36 -10.47 -1.93
N MET A 199 -16.96 -10.76 -0.70
CA MET A 199 -17.60 -11.76 0.16
C MET A 199 -18.95 -11.30 0.74
N GLU A 200 -19.64 -10.34 0.13
CA GLU A 200 -20.98 -9.93 0.57
C GLU A 200 -22.04 -11.08 0.49
N ASN A 201 -21.71 -12.20 -0.15
CA ASN A 201 -22.59 -13.34 -0.36
C ASN A 201 -22.12 -14.64 0.29
N VAL A 202 -21.11 -14.64 1.15
CA VAL A 202 -20.82 -15.84 1.93
C VAL A 202 -21.66 -15.77 3.21
N GLU A 203 -22.76 -16.52 3.24
CA GLU A 203 -23.57 -16.74 4.43
C GLU A 203 -22.68 -17.14 5.61
N LYS A 204 -22.89 -16.44 6.74
CA LYS A 204 -22.23 -16.70 8.03
C LYS A 204 -22.66 -18.04 8.59
#